data_ed92cf41e925ffe63caa0b1bba2c393f
#
_entry.id   ed92cf41e925ffe63caa0b1bba2c393f
#
_cell.length_a   1.000
_cell.length_b   1.000
_cell.length_c   1.000
_cell.angle_alpha   90.00
_cell.angle_beta   90.00
_cell.angle_gamma   90.00
#
_symmetry.space_group_name_H-M   'P 1'
#
loop_
_entity.id
_entity.type
_entity.pdbx_description
1 polymer ?
#
loop_
_entity_poly.entity_id
_entity_poly.type
_entity_poly.pdbx_seq_one_letter_code
_entity_poly.pdbx_strand_id
1 'polypeptide(L)'
;ELAVVGSFVNYWFPNIPKWVSAAVFLVAIAALNLMGVNKFGEFEFWFAIIKIVAVLAMIFGGLYVIIANVPTASGIRASFANWFTVDGGFLPHGLMSRNADGTWTGLMMALVVVMFSFGGTELIGITAGETENPRVTIPKATNGIIWRILVFYIFALGVIIAVVPWSKIDGNSSPFVQIFDSVGVHAAAGILNFVCLTAVMSVYNSGLYANSRM
;
A
#
# COMPACT_ATOMS: atom_id res chain seq x y z
N GLU A 1 0.83 11.68 1.83
CA GLU A 1 1.50 10.97 0.73
C GLU A 1 2.93 11.50 0.47
N LEU A 2 3.13 12.81 0.28
CA LEU A 2 4.45 13.38 0.00
C LEU A 2 5.53 13.07 1.05
N ALA A 3 5.16 12.98 2.33
CA ALA A 3 6.10 12.64 3.39
C ALA A 3 6.66 11.21 3.25
N VAL A 4 5.86 10.30 2.71
CA VAL A 4 6.23 8.89 2.51
C VAL A 4 7.16 8.71 1.30
N VAL A 5 7.06 9.57 0.28
CA VAL A 5 7.94 9.56 -0.90
C VAL A 5 9.41 9.61 -0.50
N GLY A 6 9.75 10.47 0.48
CA GLY A 6 11.11 10.55 0.99
C GLY A 6 11.64 9.23 1.55
N SER A 7 10.81 8.44 2.20
CA SER A 7 11.21 7.13 2.74
C SER A 7 11.50 6.11 1.63
N PHE A 8 10.71 6.09 0.54
CA PHE A 8 10.96 5.22 -0.61
C PHE A 8 12.22 5.62 -1.38
N VAL A 9 12.47 6.92 -1.55
CA VAL A 9 13.70 7.41 -2.20
C VAL A 9 14.94 7.10 -1.35
N ASN A 10 14.84 7.22 -0.03
CA ASN A 10 15.94 6.93 0.88
C ASN A 10 16.35 5.45 0.88
N TYR A 11 15.51 4.54 0.40
CA TYR A 11 15.89 3.14 0.20
C TYR A 11 17.10 2.99 -0.73
N TRP A 12 17.19 3.82 -1.78
CA TRP A 12 18.34 3.81 -2.71
C TRP A 12 19.36 4.91 -2.40
N PHE A 13 18.88 6.04 -1.89
CA PHE A 13 19.69 7.25 -1.67
C PHE A 13 19.53 7.76 -0.22
N PRO A 14 20.12 7.06 0.75
CA PRO A 14 19.93 7.36 2.18
C PRO A 14 20.41 8.76 2.58
N ASN A 15 21.31 9.36 1.80
CA ASN A 15 21.89 10.69 2.08
C ASN A 15 20.98 11.85 1.62
N ILE A 16 19.92 11.61 0.85
CA ILE A 16 19.04 12.67 0.37
C ILE A 16 18.04 13.02 1.48
N PRO A 17 17.94 14.28 1.93
CA PRO A 17 16.93 14.69 2.88
C PRO A 17 15.51 14.43 2.33
N LYS A 18 14.63 13.85 3.14
CA LYS A 18 13.26 13.46 2.72
C LYS A 18 12.45 14.61 2.11
N TRP A 19 12.66 15.84 2.59
CA TRP A 19 11.98 17.02 2.06
C TRP A 19 12.39 17.38 0.62
N VAL A 20 13.65 17.09 0.22
CA VAL A 20 14.13 17.32 -1.14
C VAL A 20 13.36 16.42 -2.11
N SER A 21 13.27 15.13 -1.79
CA SER A 21 12.50 14.17 -2.58
C SER A 21 11.04 14.60 -2.67
N ALA A 22 10.42 14.97 -1.55
CA ALA A 22 9.04 15.46 -1.51
C ALA A 22 8.84 16.69 -2.42
N ALA A 23 9.74 17.67 -2.36
CA ALA A 23 9.66 18.86 -3.19
C ALA A 23 9.80 18.55 -4.70
N VAL A 24 10.75 17.71 -5.08
CA VAL A 24 10.95 17.31 -6.49
C VAL A 24 9.70 16.59 -7.03
N PHE A 25 9.15 15.65 -6.28
CA PHE A 25 7.95 14.92 -6.71
C PHE A 25 6.69 15.79 -6.69
N LEU A 26 6.58 16.74 -5.76
CA LEU A 26 5.51 17.74 -5.78
C LEU A 26 5.51 18.53 -7.09
N VAL A 27 6.66 19.07 -7.49
CA VAL A 27 6.79 19.85 -8.73
C VAL A 27 6.51 18.97 -9.94
N ALA A 28 7.04 17.75 -9.99
CA ALA A 28 6.83 16.82 -11.10
C ALA A 28 5.34 16.48 -11.30
N ILE A 29 4.62 16.15 -10.22
CA ILE A 29 3.20 15.84 -10.29
C ILE A 29 2.35 17.08 -10.62
N ALA A 30 2.68 18.23 -10.05
CA ALA A 30 2.02 19.47 -10.42
C ALA A 30 2.17 19.76 -11.93
N ALA A 31 3.37 19.59 -12.48
CA ALA A 31 3.61 19.73 -13.92
C ALA A 31 2.80 18.74 -14.76
N LEU A 32 2.67 17.47 -14.33
CA LEU A 32 1.83 16.47 -14.99
C LEU A 32 0.35 16.87 -14.99
N ASN A 33 -0.16 17.40 -13.89
CA ASN A 33 -1.55 17.87 -13.80
C ASN A 33 -1.84 19.07 -14.71
N LEU A 34 -0.84 19.87 -15.04
CA LEU A 34 -0.97 20.98 -16.00
C LEU A 34 -1.03 20.51 -17.47
N MET A 35 -0.67 19.26 -17.77
CA MET A 35 -0.58 18.73 -19.15
C MET A 35 -1.92 18.33 -19.78
N GLY A 36 -3.04 18.43 -19.06
CA GLY A 36 -4.38 18.12 -19.57
C GLY A 36 -4.88 16.72 -19.27
N VAL A 37 -6.20 16.57 -19.27
CA VAL A 37 -6.96 15.42 -18.77
C VAL A 37 -6.63 14.09 -19.47
N ASN A 38 -6.39 14.13 -20.80
CA ASN A 38 -6.12 12.90 -21.56
C ASN A 38 -4.80 12.24 -21.15
N LYS A 39 -3.75 13.04 -20.93
CA LYS A 39 -2.46 12.53 -20.45
C LYS A 39 -2.53 12.05 -19.01
N PHE A 40 -3.31 12.74 -18.18
CA PHE A 40 -3.60 12.32 -16.82
C PHE A 40 -4.17 10.90 -16.78
N GLY A 41 -5.22 10.61 -17.57
CA GLY A 41 -5.87 9.30 -17.63
C GLY A 41 -4.91 8.19 -18.11
N GLU A 42 -4.03 8.47 -19.05
CA GLU A 42 -3.04 7.52 -19.54
C GLU A 42 -2.00 7.15 -18.46
N PHE A 43 -1.46 8.14 -17.75
CA PHE A 43 -0.53 7.90 -16.64
C PHE A 43 -1.18 7.12 -15.52
N GLU A 44 -2.40 7.46 -15.14
CA GLU A 44 -3.14 6.78 -14.08
C GLU A 44 -3.42 5.31 -14.44
N PHE A 45 -3.74 5.03 -15.71
CA PHE A 45 -3.93 3.67 -16.21
C PHE A 45 -2.65 2.82 -16.06
N TRP A 46 -1.49 3.33 -16.48
CA TRP A 46 -0.23 2.61 -16.35
C TRP A 46 0.18 2.43 -14.89
N PHE A 47 0.02 3.45 -14.07
CA PHE A 47 0.27 3.33 -12.64
C PHE A 47 -0.66 2.30 -11.96
N ALA A 48 -1.91 2.19 -12.40
CA ALA A 48 -2.83 1.19 -11.89
C ALA A 48 -2.39 -0.24 -12.26
N ILE A 49 -2.00 -0.47 -13.52
CA ILE A 49 -1.50 -1.79 -13.96
C ILE A 49 -0.26 -2.20 -13.18
N ILE A 50 0.72 -1.31 -13.05
CA ILE A 50 1.96 -1.57 -12.30
C ILE A 50 1.64 -1.99 -10.86
N LYS A 51 0.74 -1.27 -10.18
CA LYS A 51 0.30 -1.60 -8.80
C LYS A 51 -0.34 -2.98 -8.72
N ILE A 52 -1.26 -3.28 -9.63
CA ILE A 52 -1.98 -4.56 -9.66
C ILE A 52 -1.00 -5.72 -9.86
N VAL A 53 -0.13 -5.63 -10.86
CA VAL A 53 0.86 -6.68 -11.15
C VAL A 53 1.79 -6.89 -9.96
N ALA A 54 2.26 -5.81 -9.33
CA ALA A 54 3.16 -5.92 -8.20
C ALA A 54 2.52 -6.55 -6.96
N VAL A 55 1.27 -6.19 -6.63
CA VAL A 55 0.57 -6.80 -5.50
C VAL A 55 0.29 -8.28 -5.77
N LEU A 56 -0.12 -8.64 -7.00
CA LEU A 56 -0.29 -10.05 -7.38
C LEU A 56 1.04 -10.81 -7.30
N ALA A 57 2.12 -10.25 -7.83
CA ALA A 57 3.46 -10.84 -7.73
C ALA A 57 3.89 -11.05 -6.27
N MET A 58 3.59 -10.09 -5.39
CA MET A 58 3.85 -10.21 -3.95
C MET A 58 2.99 -11.33 -3.33
N ILE A 59 1.70 -11.41 -3.64
CA ILE A 59 0.82 -12.48 -3.14
C ILE A 59 1.36 -13.85 -3.57
N PHE A 60 1.64 -14.05 -4.85
CA PHE A 60 2.15 -15.32 -5.35
C PHE A 60 3.56 -15.63 -4.83
N GLY A 61 4.44 -14.64 -4.76
CA GLY A 61 5.77 -14.77 -4.19
C GLY A 61 5.74 -15.15 -2.71
N GLY A 62 4.90 -14.49 -1.93
CA GLY A 62 4.70 -14.81 -0.51
C GLY A 62 4.09 -16.20 -0.29
N LEU A 63 3.11 -16.61 -1.12
CA LEU A 63 2.58 -17.97 -1.10
C LEU A 63 3.66 -19.00 -1.44
N TYR A 64 4.50 -18.71 -2.42
CA TYR A 64 5.65 -19.58 -2.75
C TYR A 64 6.58 -19.74 -1.55
N VAL A 65 6.93 -18.64 -0.86
CA VAL A 65 7.77 -18.67 0.35
C VAL A 65 7.17 -19.56 1.44
N ILE A 66 5.84 -19.49 1.65
CA ILE A 66 5.14 -20.31 2.62
C ILE A 66 5.17 -21.79 2.22
N ILE A 67 4.83 -22.11 0.97
CA ILE A 67 4.74 -23.50 0.47
C ILE A 67 6.13 -24.15 0.38
N ALA A 68 7.11 -23.41 -0.12
CA ALA A 68 8.49 -23.89 -0.25
C ALA A 68 9.26 -23.89 1.08
N ASN A 69 8.62 -23.38 2.16
CA ASN A 69 9.21 -23.32 3.51
C ASN A 69 10.59 -22.62 3.52
N VAL A 70 10.71 -21.52 2.75
CA VAL A 70 11.94 -20.75 2.65
C VAL A 70 12.25 -20.10 4.00
N PRO A 71 13.47 -20.23 4.54
CA PRO A 71 13.82 -19.57 5.79
C PRO A 71 13.80 -18.04 5.61
N THR A 72 13.21 -17.35 6.58
CA THR A 72 13.18 -15.88 6.60
C THR A 72 14.24 -15.31 7.53
N ALA A 73 14.74 -14.12 7.24
CA ALA A 73 15.71 -13.42 8.08
C ALA A 73 15.16 -13.11 9.50
N SER A 74 13.85 -13.13 9.69
CA SER A 74 13.22 -12.96 10.99
C SER A 74 13.46 -14.14 11.96
N GLY A 75 14.02 -15.25 11.47
CA GLY A 75 14.18 -16.50 12.25
C GLY A 75 12.87 -17.27 12.47
N ILE A 76 11.74 -16.74 12.02
CA ILE A 76 10.42 -17.37 12.11
C ILE A 76 10.06 -17.92 10.75
N ARG A 77 9.61 -19.17 10.69
CA ARG A 77 9.20 -19.80 9.42
C ARG A 77 7.92 -19.17 8.92
N ALA A 78 7.87 -18.87 7.62
CA ALA A 78 6.66 -18.39 6.96
C ALA A 78 5.55 -19.46 7.04
N SER A 79 4.44 -19.12 7.67
CA SER A 79 3.32 -20.03 7.84
C SER A 79 2.04 -19.27 8.18
N PHE A 80 0.90 -19.75 7.73
CA PHE A 80 -0.40 -19.23 8.18
C PHE A 80 -0.66 -19.44 9.68
N ALA A 81 0.04 -20.38 10.33
CA ALA A 81 -0.01 -20.53 11.78
C ALA A 81 0.47 -19.27 12.52
N ASN A 82 1.33 -18.45 11.89
CA ASN A 82 1.82 -17.19 12.46
C ASN A 82 0.69 -16.21 12.80
N TRP A 83 -0.45 -16.31 12.13
CA TRP A 83 -1.63 -15.50 12.45
C TRP A 83 -2.16 -15.69 13.86
N PHE A 84 -1.91 -16.86 14.46
CA PHE A 84 -2.46 -17.25 15.75
C PHE A 84 -1.40 -17.49 16.82
N THR A 85 -0.18 -17.81 16.43
CA THR A 85 0.85 -18.30 17.34
C THR A 85 1.94 -17.29 17.66
N VAL A 86 2.14 -16.29 16.80
CA VAL A 86 3.22 -15.31 16.96
C VAL A 86 2.68 -14.00 17.52
N ASP A 87 3.43 -13.37 18.41
CA ASP A 87 3.19 -12.02 18.96
C ASP A 87 1.77 -11.80 19.55
N GLY A 88 1.16 -12.82 20.12
CA GLY A 88 -0.19 -12.74 20.68
C GLY A 88 -1.32 -12.98 19.69
N GLY A 89 -0.98 -13.39 18.45
CA GLY A 89 -1.93 -13.82 17.45
C GLY A 89 -2.74 -12.69 16.82
N PHE A 90 -3.99 -12.97 16.48
CA PHE A 90 -4.86 -12.09 15.67
C PHE A 90 -5.33 -10.83 16.42
N LEU A 91 -5.39 -10.86 17.73
CA LEU A 91 -5.81 -9.74 18.59
C LEU A 91 -4.87 -9.58 19.79
N PRO A 92 -3.60 -9.23 19.55
CA PRO A 92 -2.58 -9.21 20.62
C PRO A 92 -2.91 -8.22 21.74
N HIS A 93 -3.63 -7.14 21.44
CA HIS A 93 -4.05 -6.12 22.40
C HIS A 93 -5.56 -6.14 22.69
N GLY A 94 -6.26 -7.20 22.26
CA GLY A 94 -7.71 -7.32 22.43
C GLY A 94 -8.51 -6.24 21.69
N LEU A 95 -9.72 -5.99 22.16
CA LEU A 95 -10.60 -4.96 21.57
C LEU A 95 -10.13 -3.54 21.88
N MET A 96 -9.67 -3.31 23.11
CA MET A 96 -9.15 -2.03 23.57
C MET A 96 -8.18 -2.26 24.71
N SER A 97 -7.02 -1.67 24.66
CA SER A 97 -5.96 -1.77 25.66
C SER A 97 -5.26 -0.42 25.81
N ARG A 98 -4.57 -0.24 26.93
CA ARG A 98 -3.78 0.96 27.19
C ARG A 98 -2.35 0.54 27.51
N ASN A 99 -1.41 1.09 26.77
CA ASN A 99 0.01 0.88 27.00
C ASN A 99 0.50 1.57 28.26
N ALA A 100 1.69 1.22 28.71
CA ALA A 100 2.32 1.82 29.90
C ALA A 100 2.59 3.34 29.73
N ASP A 101 2.77 3.82 28.50
CA ASP A 101 2.93 5.23 28.16
C ASP A 101 1.60 6.00 28.07
N GLY A 102 0.48 5.33 28.32
CA GLY A 102 -0.85 5.91 28.28
C GLY A 102 -1.53 5.94 26.94
N THR A 103 -0.90 5.44 25.85
CA THR A 103 -1.51 5.35 24.53
C THR A 103 -2.54 4.24 24.44
N TRP A 104 -3.65 4.49 23.72
CA TRP A 104 -4.65 3.48 23.46
C TRP A 104 -4.22 2.59 22.28
N THR A 105 -4.46 1.29 22.42
CA THR A 105 -4.18 0.25 21.41
C THR A 105 -5.34 -0.73 21.31
N GLY A 106 -5.23 -1.67 20.35
CA GLY A 106 -6.25 -2.69 20.12
C GLY A 106 -7.09 -2.43 18.90
N LEU A 107 -8.08 -3.31 18.66
CA LEU A 107 -8.89 -3.31 17.43
C LEU A 107 -9.60 -1.96 17.19
N MET A 108 -10.14 -1.34 18.23
CA MET A 108 -10.86 -0.07 18.09
C MET A 108 -9.97 1.05 17.59
N MET A 109 -8.72 1.10 18.05
CA MET A 109 -7.76 2.09 17.57
C MET A 109 -7.27 1.75 16.15
N ALA A 110 -7.11 0.46 15.83
CA ALA A 110 -6.78 0.03 14.46
C ALA A 110 -7.90 0.42 13.47
N LEU A 111 -9.16 0.37 13.85
CA LEU A 111 -10.29 0.77 12.98
C LEU A 111 -10.19 2.24 12.53
N VAL A 112 -9.67 3.14 13.36
CA VAL A 112 -9.44 4.54 12.98
C VAL A 112 -8.46 4.63 11.81
N VAL A 113 -7.36 3.87 11.87
CA VAL A 113 -6.37 3.81 10.78
C VAL A 113 -6.94 3.10 9.54
N VAL A 114 -7.71 2.02 9.75
CA VAL A 114 -8.37 1.28 8.66
C VAL A 114 -9.35 2.18 7.90
N MET A 115 -10.14 3.00 8.59
CA MET A 115 -11.04 3.95 7.93
C MET A 115 -10.29 4.90 7.00
N PHE A 116 -9.12 5.36 7.40
CA PHE A 116 -8.25 6.19 6.55
C PHE A 116 -7.71 5.43 5.34
N SER A 117 -7.44 4.13 5.49
CA SER A 117 -6.93 3.27 4.40
C SER A 117 -7.93 3.07 3.26
N PHE A 118 -9.23 3.28 3.50
CA PHE A 118 -10.29 3.23 2.50
C PHE A 118 -10.60 4.59 1.86
N GLY A 119 -9.90 5.65 2.24
CA GLY A 119 -9.99 6.96 1.57
C GLY A 119 -9.68 6.84 0.08
N GLY A 120 -10.38 7.63 -0.74
CA GLY A 120 -10.30 7.59 -2.20
C GLY A 120 -11.41 6.80 -2.90
N THR A 121 -12.21 6.01 -2.17
CA THR A 121 -13.38 5.33 -2.76
C THR A 121 -14.46 6.33 -3.19
N GLU A 122 -14.53 7.49 -2.56
CA GLU A 122 -15.38 8.63 -2.88
C GLU A 122 -15.06 9.27 -4.24
N LEU A 123 -13.86 9.06 -4.78
CA LEU A 123 -13.46 9.58 -6.10
C LEU A 123 -14.37 9.09 -7.22
N ILE A 124 -14.99 7.92 -7.07
CA ILE A 124 -16.01 7.41 -8.03
C ILE A 124 -17.18 8.38 -8.13
N GLY A 125 -17.60 8.98 -7.02
CA GLY A 125 -18.67 10.00 -7.01
C GLY A 125 -18.24 11.31 -7.67
N ILE A 126 -16.99 11.75 -7.42
CA ILE A 126 -16.45 13.00 -7.97
C ILE A 126 -16.30 12.90 -9.49
N THR A 127 -15.80 11.78 -10.00
CA THR A 127 -15.62 11.55 -11.43
C THR A 127 -16.90 11.16 -12.18
N ALA A 128 -18.01 10.99 -11.47
CA ALA A 128 -19.30 10.61 -12.06
C ALA A 128 -19.78 11.61 -13.14
N GLY A 129 -19.55 12.91 -12.92
CA GLY A 129 -19.93 13.98 -13.85
C GLY A 129 -19.13 13.99 -15.17
N GLU A 130 -17.96 13.31 -15.20
CA GLU A 130 -17.08 13.25 -16.37
C GLU A 130 -17.19 11.92 -17.13
N THR A 131 -18.03 11.01 -16.66
CA THR A 131 -18.21 9.67 -17.22
C THR A 131 -19.25 9.68 -18.33
N GLU A 132 -18.95 9.12 -19.51
CA GLU A 132 -19.88 9.09 -20.66
C GLU A 132 -21.20 8.38 -20.37
N ASN A 133 -21.20 7.32 -19.53
CA ASN A 133 -22.39 6.53 -19.16
C ASN A 133 -22.44 6.26 -17.66
N PRO A 134 -22.69 7.27 -16.81
CA PRO A 134 -22.59 7.12 -15.35
C PRO A 134 -23.54 6.07 -14.78
N ARG A 135 -24.75 5.93 -15.35
CA ARG A 135 -25.74 4.93 -14.92
C ARG A 135 -25.27 3.47 -15.02
N VAL A 136 -24.35 3.18 -15.93
CA VAL A 136 -23.80 1.84 -16.13
C VAL A 136 -22.42 1.71 -15.47
N THR A 137 -21.59 2.72 -15.65
CA THR A 137 -20.20 2.68 -15.22
C THR A 137 -20.02 2.75 -13.71
N ILE A 138 -20.82 3.60 -13.02
CA ILE A 138 -20.72 3.77 -11.57
C ILE A 138 -21.10 2.50 -10.81
N PRO A 139 -22.25 1.83 -11.07
CA PRO A 139 -22.58 0.57 -10.40
C PRO A 139 -21.54 -0.52 -10.65
N LYS A 140 -21.00 -0.61 -11.87
CA LYS A 140 -19.95 -1.56 -12.22
C LYS A 140 -18.65 -1.29 -11.47
N ALA A 141 -18.24 -0.03 -11.37
CA ALA A 141 -17.07 0.38 -10.61
C ALA A 141 -17.25 0.09 -9.12
N THR A 142 -18.39 0.43 -8.54
CA THR A 142 -18.71 0.20 -7.12
C THR A 142 -18.70 -1.29 -6.78
N ASN A 143 -19.33 -2.14 -7.60
CA ASN A 143 -19.29 -3.59 -7.40
C ASN A 143 -17.86 -4.16 -7.52
N GLY A 144 -17.02 -3.56 -8.35
CA GLY A 144 -15.62 -3.93 -8.48
C GLY A 144 -14.78 -3.66 -7.22
N ILE A 145 -15.19 -2.70 -6.37
CA ILE A 145 -14.47 -2.37 -5.12
C ILE A 145 -14.43 -3.57 -4.19
N ILE A 146 -15.53 -4.31 -4.04
CA ILE A 146 -15.62 -5.47 -3.14
C ILE A 146 -14.52 -6.50 -3.47
N TRP A 147 -14.39 -6.86 -4.74
CA TRP A 147 -13.36 -7.80 -5.20
C TRP A 147 -11.95 -7.26 -5.03
N ARG A 148 -11.75 -5.96 -5.25
CA ARG A 148 -10.45 -5.30 -5.01
C ARG A 148 -10.06 -5.36 -3.55
N ILE A 149 -10.98 -5.08 -2.64
CA ILE A 149 -10.73 -5.18 -1.20
C ILE A 149 -10.38 -6.62 -0.80
N LEU A 150 -11.15 -7.61 -1.25
CA LEU A 150 -10.88 -9.00 -0.95
C LEU A 150 -9.48 -9.43 -1.41
N VAL A 151 -9.11 -9.15 -2.65
CA VAL A 151 -7.83 -9.58 -3.22
C VAL A 151 -6.68 -8.73 -2.70
N PHE A 152 -6.76 -7.41 -2.80
CA PHE A 152 -5.60 -6.54 -2.56
C PHE A 152 -5.41 -6.12 -1.11
N TYR A 153 -6.45 -6.24 -0.26
CA TYR A 153 -6.30 -6.00 1.17
C TYR A 153 -6.25 -7.31 1.95
N ILE A 154 -7.29 -8.12 1.90
CA ILE A 154 -7.38 -9.32 2.76
C ILE A 154 -6.31 -10.35 2.37
N PHE A 155 -6.22 -10.73 1.10
CA PHE A 155 -5.21 -11.71 0.67
C PHE A 155 -3.78 -11.15 0.81
N ALA A 156 -3.54 -9.92 0.37
CA ALA A 156 -2.22 -9.32 0.46
C ALA A 156 -1.73 -9.23 1.91
N LEU A 157 -2.54 -8.63 2.81
CA LEU A 157 -2.19 -8.51 4.22
C LEU A 157 -2.06 -9.89 4.89
N GLY A 158 -2.94 -10.84 4.54
CA GLY A 158 -2.85 -12.20 5.03
C GLY A 158 -1.51 -12.84 4.70
N VAL A 159 -1.06 -12.74 3.46
CA VAL A 159 0.25 -13.27 3.04
C VAL A 159 1.39 -12.52 3.74
N ILE A 160 1.34 -11.18 3.82
CA ILE A 160 2.36 -10.39 4.51
C ILE A 160 2.57 -10.87 5.94
N ILE A 161 1.49 -10.95 6.72
CA ILE A 161 1.56 -11.34 8.15
C ILE A 161 1.96 -12.81 8.31
N ALA A 162 1.63 -13.69 7.35
CA ALA A 162 2.07 -15.08 7.37
C ALA A 162 3.58 -15.24 7.12
N VAL A 163 4.19 -14.34 6.32
CA VAL A 163 5.61 -14.38 5.98
C VAL A 163 6.45 -13.61 7.01
N VAL A 164 6.03 -12.40 7.36
CA VAL A 164 6.73 -11.53 8.31
C VAL A 164 5.81 -11.21 9.48
N PRO A 165 6.15 -11.60 10.71
CA PRO A 165 5.37 -11.26 11.89
C PRO A 165 5.18 -9.75 12.00
N TRP A 166 4.00 -9.30 12.40
CA TRP A 166 3.65 -7.88 12.45
C TRP A 166 4.59 -7.07 13.35
N SER A 167 5.12 -7.65 14.42
CA SER A 167 6.09 -7.01 15.32
C SER A 167 7.46 -6.74 14.68
N LYS A 168 7.77 -7.40 13.57
CA LYS A 168 9.01 -7.24 12.81
C LYS A 168 8.86 -6.27 11.63
N ILE A 169 7.64 -5.84 11.34
CA ILE A 169 7.39 -4.84 10.30
C ILE A 169 7.79 -3.48 10.87
N ASP A 170 8.86 -2.92 10.31
CA ASP A 170 9.32 -1.57 10.68
C ASP A 170 8.62 -0.50 9.82
N GLY A 171 8.63 0.73 10.29
CA GLY A 171 8.07 1.88 9.56
C GLY A 171 9.03 2.49 8.53
N ASN A 172 10.21 1.90 8.30
CA ASN A 172 11.25 2.48 7.45
C ASN A 172 11.08 2.10 5.98
N SER A 173 10.52 0.93 5.71
CA SER A 173 10.24 0.46 4.36
C SER A 173 8.83 -0.12 4.25
N SER A 174 8.35 -0.27 3.01
CA SER A 174 7.06 -0.90 2.77
C SER A 174 7.07 -2.37 3.21
N PRO A 175 6.00 -2.88 3.86
CA PRO A 175 5.87 -4.31 4.17
C PRO A 175 6.05 -5.22 2.93
N PHE A 176 5.68 -4.75 1.74
CA PHE A 176 5.88 -5.47 0.48
C PHE A 176 7.37 -5.67 0.18
N VAL A 177 8.19 -4.66 0.46
CA VAL A 177 9.65 -4.70 0.29
C VAL A 177 10.27 -5.64 1.31
N GLN A 178 9.84 -5.53 2.57
CA GLN A 178 10.39 -6.32 3.67
C GLN A 178 10.24 -7.83 3.48
N ILE A 179 9.16 -8.30 2.83
CA ILE A 179 8.98 -9.72 2.51
C ILE A 179 10.14 -10.24 1.65
N PHE A 180 10.48 -9.55 0.56
CA PHE A 180 11.52 -10.00 -0.37
C PHE A 180 12.92 -9.79 0.19
N ASP A 181 13.13 -8.74 0.98
CA ASP A 181 14.38 -8.56 1.73
C ASP A 181 14.57 -9.68 2.77
N SER A 182 13.50 -10.10 3.44
CA SER A 182 13.55 -11.15 4.47
C SER A 182 13.93 -12.53 3.93
N VAL A 183 13.70 -12.78 2.66
CA VAL A 183 14.09 -14.02 1.97
C VAL A 183 15.35 -13.85 1.10
N GLY A 184 16.03 -12.72 1.18
CA GLY A 184 17.30 -12.45 0.50
C GLY A 184 17.17 -12.09 -0.99
N VAL A 185 15.98 -11.75 -1.48
CA VAL A 185 15.75 -11.36 -2.88
C VAL A 185 15.74 -9.84 -3.03
N HIS A 186 16.90 -9.22 -2.76
CA HIS A 186 17.04 -7.76 -2.76
C HIS A 186 16.68 -7.07 -4.08
N ALA A 187 16.90 -7.72 -5.22
CA ALA A 187 16.48 -7.18 -6.52
C ALA A 187 14.97 -7.00 -6.62
N ALA A 188 14.20 -7.98 -6.14
CA ALA A 188 12.74 -7.88 -6.10
C ALA A 188 12.27 -6.83 -5.09
N ALA A 189 12.95 -6.71 -3.95
CA ALA A 189 12.67 -5.66 -2.97
C ALA A 189 12.86 -4.27 -3.58
N GLY A 190 13.95 -4.02 -4.31
CA GLY A 190 14.17 -2.76 -5.02
C GLY A 190 13.10 -2.45 -6.07
N ILE A 191 12.70 -3.44 -6.87
CA ILE A 191 11.60 -3.27 -7.85
C ILE A 191 10.29 -2.92 -7.14
N LEU A 192 9.95 -3.63 -6.07
CA LEU A 192 8.73 -3.36 -5.30
C LEU A 192 8.76 -1.98 -4.63
N ASN A 193 9.92 -1.55 -4.14
CA ASN A 193 10.07 -0.20 -3.60
C ASN A 193 9.78 0.87 -4.68
N PHE A 194 10.25 0.65 -5.91
CA PHE A 194 9.90 1.52 -7.04
C PHE A 194 8.39 1.51 -7.33
N VAL A 195 7.76 0.35 -7.30
CA VAL A 195 6.31 0.25 -7.48
C VAL A 195 5.56 0.96 -6.36
N CYS A 196 5.97 0.82 -5.10
CA CYS A 196 5.39 1.55 -3.98
C CYS A 196 5.52 3.07 -4.18
N LEU A 197 6.68 3.55 -4.66
CA LEU A 197 6.88 4.95 -5.00
C LEU A 197 5.88 5.41 -6.08
N THR A 198 5.74 4.65 -7.18
CA THR A 198 4.77 4.99 -8.24
C THR A 198 3.32 4.94 -7.75
N ALA A 199 3.01 4.03 -6.81
CA ALA A 199 1.69 3.95 -6.19
C ALA A 199 1.34 5.21 -5.40
N VAL A 200 2.26 5.69 -4.57
CA VAL A 200 2.09 6.93 -3.80
C VAL A 200 1.97 8.14 -4.72
N MET A 201 2.77 8.19 -5.78
CA MET A 201 2.66 9.25 -6.80
C MET A 201 1.29 9.27 -7.47
N SER A 202 0.74 8.11 -7.82
CA SER A 202 -0.60 7.99 -8.40
C SER A 202 -1.69 8.48 -7.44
N VAL A 203 -1.65 8.08 -6.16
CA VAL A 203 -2.62 8.56 -5.16
C VAL A 203 -2.55 10.07 -5.01
N TYR A 204 -1.34 10.62 -4.95
CA TYR A 204 -1.13 12.06 -4.87
C TYR A 204 -1.64 12.80 -6.12
N ASN A 205 -1.38 12.24 -7.30
CA ASN A 205 -1.85 12.77 -8.58
C ASN A 205 -3.40 12.82 -8.64
N SER A 206 -4.06 11.72 -8.26
CA SER A 206 -5.53 11.64 -8.19
C SER A 206 -6.11 12.60 -7.16
N GLY A 207 -5.45 12.78 -6.01
CA GLY A 207 -5.85 13.75 -4.99
C GLY A 207 -5.75 15.21 -5.47
N LEU A 208 -4.67 15.57 -6.16
CA LEU A 208 -4.52 16.90 -6.78
C LEU A 208 -5.61 17.15 -7.82
N TYR A 209 -5.85 16.16 -8.68
CA TYR A 209 -6.89 16.24 -9.71
C TYR A 209 -8.26 16.48 -9.09
N ALA A 210 -8.66 15.68 -8.09
CA ALA A 210 -9.94 15.83 -7.40
C ALA A 210 -10.09 17.20 -6.74
N ASN A 211 -9.07 17.63 -5.98
CA ASN A 211 -9.10 18.93 -5.29
C ASN A 211 -9.13 20.12 -6.24
N SER A 212 -8.57 20.00 -7.43
CA SER A 212 -8.61 21.07 -8.44
C SER A 212 -9.98 21.24 -9.11
N ARG A 213 -10.90 20.27 -8.89
CA ARG A 213 -12.23 20.21 -9.51
C ARG A 213 -13.38 20.44 -8.54
N MET A 214 -13.09 20.50 -7.25
CA MET A 214 -14.03 20.95 -6.21
C MET A 214 -14.02 22.46 -6.08
#